data_a7f7bcdadc1eae825ab3b328113f2870
#
_entry.id   a7f7bcdadc1eae825ab3b328113f2870
#
_cell.length_a   1.000
_cell.length_b   1.000
_cell.length_c   1.000
_cell.angle_alpha   90.00
_cell.angle_beta   90.00
_cell.angle_gamma   90.00
#
_symmetry.space_group_name_H-M   'P 1'
#
loop_
_entity.id
_entity.type
_entity.pdbx_description
1 polymer ?
#
loop_
_entity_poly.entity_id
_entity_poly.type
_entity_poly.pdbx_seq_one_letter_code
_entity_poly.pdbx_strand_id
1 'polypeptide(L)'
;MTIHHIVLYKFKPEVTPEQRQSVRDCISALPSQIPAIQSLVTGETVFNAFGHGYDEGAIFLFENQVKLNEYRPHKAHLDYQGFASPLMEGLLIFDIESAA
;
A
#
# COMPACT_ATOMS: atom_id res chain seq x y z
N MET A 1 -4.19 19.09 -7.43
CA MET A 1 -3.19 18.11 -7.91
C MET A 1 -3.42 16.80 -7.17
N THR A 2 -3.52 15.73 -7.90
CA THR A 2 -3.76 14.41 -7.30
C THR A 2 -2.43 13.71 -7.02
N ILE A 3 -2.32 13.12 -5.84
CA ILE A 3 -1.16 12.31 -5.49
C ILE A 3 -1.53 10.83 -5.67
N HIS A 4 -0.70 10.12 -6.45
CA HIS A 4 -0.77 8.68 -6.59
C HIS A 4 0.34 8.07 -5.74
N HIS A 5 -0.04 7.45 -4.64
CA HIS A 5 0.88 6.81 -3.70
C HIS A 5 0.92 5.33 -4.05
N ILE A 6 2.00 4.90 -4.68
CA ILE A 6 2.15 3.55 -5.22
C ILE A 6 3.03 2.76 -4.27
N VAL A 7 2.51 1.64 -3.79
CA VAL A 7 3.21 0.76 -2.87
C VAL A 7 3.31 -0.61 -3.51
N LEU A 8 4.54 -1.10 -3.69
CA LEU A 8 4.79 -2.45 -4.20
C LEU A 8 5.51 -3.22 -3.10
N TYR A 9 5.14 -4.49 -2.92
CA TYR A 9 5.76 -5.29 -1.87
C TYR A 9 5.88 -6.74 -2.27
N LYS A 10 6.81 -7.42 -1.62
CA LYS A 10 6.97 -8.87 -1.73
C LYS A 10 7.11 -9.46 -0.34
N PHE A 11 6.46 -10.59 -0.15
CA PHE A 11 6.47 -11.29 1.12
C PHE A 11 7.73 -12.12 1.29
N LYS A 12 8.13 -12.33 2.54
CA LYS A 12 9.13 -13.32 2.86
C LYS A 12 8.63 -14.71 2.47
N PRO A 13 9.52 -15.65 2.06
CA PRO A 13 9.08 -16.96 1.58
C PRO A 13 8.28 -17.76 2.59
N GLU A 14 8.53 -17.58 3.89
CA GLU A 14 7.87 -18.32 4.96
C GLU A 14 6.48 -17.79 5.33
N VAL A 15 6.07 -16.66 4.76
CA VAL A 15 4.75 -16.06 5.06
C VAL A 15 3.65 -16.95 4.50
N THR A 16 2.70 -17.31 5.38
CA THR A 16 1.62 -18.21 5.01
C THR A 16 0.55 -17.52 4.16
N PRO A 17 -0.27 -18.30 3.42
CA PRO A 17 -1.40 -17.72 2.68
C PRO A 17 -2.36 -16.92 3.58
N GLU A 18 -2.58 -17.38 4.82
CA GLU A 18 -3.45 -16.70 5.78
C GLU A 18 -2.87 -15.35 6.20
N GLN A 19 -1.54 -15.29 6.41
CA GLN A 19 -0.86 -14.04 6.73
C GLN A 19 -0.93 -13.06 5.56
N ARG A 20 -0.74 -13.56 4.33
CA ARG A 20 -0.86 -12.71 3.13
C ARG A 20 -2.27 -12.14 3.01
N GLN A 21 -3.28 -12.95 3.26
CA GLN A 21 -4.66 -12.49 3.21
C GLN A 21 -4.95 -11.45 4.31
N SER A 22 -4.38 -11.63 5.49
CA SER A 22 -4.52 -10.65 6.57
C SER A 22 -3.92 -9.29 6.19
N VAL A 23 -2.79 -9.28 5.49
CA VAL A 23 -2.20 -8.04 4.99
C VAL A 23 -3.12 -7.37 3.98
N ARG A 24 -3.67 -8.14 3.03
CA ARG A 24 -4.61 -7.61 2.03
C ARG A 24 -5.85 -7.03 2.69
N ASP A 25 -6.38 -7.71 3.69
CA ASP A 25 -7.57 -7.25 4.43
C ASP A 25 -7.27 -5.94 5.16
N CYS A 26 -6.10 -5.83 5.77
CA CYS A 26 -5.68 -4.59 6.43
C CYS A 26 -5.58 -3.43 5.45
N ILE A 27 -4.97 -3.65 4.29
CA ILE A 27 -4.85 -2.61 3.26
C ILE A 27 -6.24 -2.18 2.79
N SER A 28 -7.12 -3.14 2.50
CA SER A 28 -8.47 -2.87 2.01
C SER A 28 -9.32 -2.12 3.03
N ALA A 29 -9.01 -2.25 4.32
CA ALA A 29 -9.74 -1.56 5.38
C ALA A 29 -9.27 -0.12 5.61
N LEU A 30 -8.08 0.25 5.14
CA LEU A 30 -7.51 1.57 5.41
C LEU A 30 -8.40 2.74 4.95
N PRO A 31 -9.03 2.70 3.75
CA PRO A 31 -9.87 3.83 3.33
C PRO A 31 -11.03 4.14 4.28
N SER A 32 -11.61 3.12 4.93
CA SER A 32 -12.69 3.34 5.90
C SER A 32 -12.19 3.89 7.23
N GLN A 33 -10.90 3.76 7.52
CA GLN A 33 -10.28 4.19 8.77
C GLN A 33 -9.57 5.53 8.64
N ILE A 34 -9.16 5.89 7.43
CA ILE A 34 -8.38 7.11 7.18
C ILE A 34 -9.10 7.95 6.14
N PRO A 35 -9.85 8.98 6.58
CA PRO A 35 -10.65 9.80 5.65
C PRO A 35 -9.82 10.52 4.57
N ALA A 36 -8.53 10.75 4.81
CA ALA A 36 -7.65 11.40 3.84
C ALA A 36 -7.46 10.58 2.55
N ILE A 37 -7.68 9.26 2.59
CA ILE A 37 -7.56 8.41 1.41
C ILE A 37 -8.78 8.65 0.50
N GLN A 38 -8.53 9.11 -0.72
CA GLN A 38 -9.59 9.36 -1.70
C GLN A 38 -10.10 8.06 -2.31
N SER A 39 -9.16 7.18 -2.74
CA SER A 39 -9.49 5.88 -3.30
C SER A 39 -8.32 4.94 -3.19
N LEU A 40 -8.58 3.65 -3.40
CA LEU A 40 -7.57 2.60 -3.33
C LEU A 40 -7.82 1.56 -4.40
N VAL A 41 -6.75 1.22 -5.11
CA VAL A 41 -6.72 0.03 -5.98
C VAL A 41 -5.63 -0.88 -5.43
N THR A 42 -5.94 -2.16 -5.27
CA THR A 42 -4.98 -3.14 -4.77
C THR A 42 -5.17 -4.47 -5.48
N GLY A 43 -4.11 -5.25 -5.59
CA GLY A 43 -4.18 -6.56 -6.23
C GLY A 43 -2.83 -7.22 -6.38
N GLU A 44 -2.87 -8.44 -6.91
CA GLU A 44 -1.68 -9.20 -7.22
C GLU A 44 -1.11 -8.76 -8.56
N THR A 45 0.22 -8.88 -8.71
CA THR A 45 0.87 -8.58 -9.97
C THR A 45 0.49 -9.59 -11.04
N VAL A 46 0.44 -9.13 -12.28
CA VAL A 46 0.45 -10.02 -13.45
C VAL A 46 1.90 -10.23 -13.85
N PHE A 47 2.20 -11.32 -14.59
CA PHE A 47 3.58 -11.60 -14.96
C PHE A 47 4.16 -10.47 -15.80
N ASN A 48 5.36 -10.04 -15.42
CA ASN A 48 6.15 -9.07 -16.16
C ASN A 48 7.63 -9.31 -15.84
N ALA A 49 8.45 -9.49 -16.88
CA ALA A 49 9.88 -9.77 -16.72
C ALA A 49 10.61 -8.62 -15.99
N PHE A 50 10.05 -7.43 -16.00
CA PHE A 50 10.61 -6.26 -15.32
C PHE A 50 9.94 -5.97 -13.96
N GLY A 51 9.20 -6.92 -13.41
CA GLY A 51 8.50 -6.74 -12.13
C GLY A 51 9.39 -6.85 -10.90
N HIS A 52 10.65 -7.20 -11.07
CA HIS A 52 11.65 -7.25 -9.98
C HIS A 52 11.24 -8.12 -8.78
N GLY A 53 10.34 -9.10 -9.01
CA GLY A 53 9.93 -10.03 -7.95
C GLY A 53 8.86 -9.50 -7.01
N TYR A 54 8.30 -8.32 -7.25
CA TYR A 54 7.21 -7.82 -6.42
C TYR A 54 5.95 -8.64 -6.64
N ASP A 55 5.27 -9.00 -5.54
CA ASP A 55 4.12 -9.91 -5.55
C ASP A 55 2.80 -9.18 -5.73
N GLU A 56 2.64 -8.06 -5.04
CA GLU A 56 1.39 -7.31 -4.94
C GLU A 56 1.65 -5.82 -4.88
N GLY A 57 0.62 -5.06 -5.12
CA GLY A 57 0.70 -3.62 -5.05
C GLY A 57 -0.59 -2.96 -4.64
N ALA A 58 -0.47 -1.72 -4.21
CA ALA A 58 -1.60 -0.88 -3.85
C ALA A 58 -1.34 0.53 -4.39
N ILE A 59 -2.38 1.15 -4.93
CA ILE A 59 -2.32 2.53 -5.38
C ILE A 59 -3.36 3.31 -4.60
N PHE A 60 -2.86 4.23 -3.76
CA PHE A 60 -3.70 5.13 -2.97
C PHE A 60 -3.76 6.48 -3.66
N LEU A 61 -4.94 7.04 -3.80
CA LEU A 61 -5.10 8.40 -4.30
C LEU A 61 -5.40 9.35 -3.15
N PHE A 62 -4.71 10.50 -3.16
CA PHE A 62 -4.95 11.59 -2.24
C PHE A 62 -5.24 12.85 -3.04
N GLU A 63 -6.15 13.68 -2.52
CA GLU A 63 -6.54 14.93 -3.19
C GLU A 63 -5.35 15.87 -3.40
N ASN A 64 -4.43 15.87 -2.43
CA ASN A 64 -3.24 16.71 -2.47
C ASN A 64 -2.22 16.22 -1.45
N GLN A 65 -1.06 16.88 -1.39
CA GLN A 65 0.02 16.50 -0.50
C GLN A 65 -0.34 16.66 0.98
N VAL A 66 -1.21 17.61 1.31
CA VAL A 66 -1.69 17.79 2.69
C VAL A 66 -2.39 16.52 3.16
N LYS A 67 -3.24 15.94 2.32
CA LYS A 67 -3.95 14.70 2.65
C LYS A 67 -3.00 13.51 2.79
N LEU A 68 -1.99 13.41 1.93
CA LEU A 68 -0.96 12.38 2.07
C LEU A 68 -0.22 12.54 3.40
N ASN A 69 0.08 13.76 3.80
CA ASN A 69 0.77 14.03 5.06
C ASN A 69 -0.11 13.74 6.29
N GLU A 70 -1.43 13.80 6.16
CA GLU A 70 -2.35 13.35 7.20
C GLU A 70 -2.37 11.83 7.34
N TYR A 71 -2.22 11.12 6.22
CA TYR A 71 -2.22 9.67 6.16
C TYR A 71 -0.99 9.06 6.85
N ARG A 72 0.19 9.59 6.58
CA ARG A 72 1.45 9.00 7.04
C ARG A 72 1.51 8.76 8.55
N PRO A 73 1.16 9.74 9.41
CA PRO A 73 1.22 9.53 10.86
C PRO A 73 -0.05 8.95 11.46
N HIS A 74 -1.08 8.69 10.65
CA HIS A 74 -2.36 8.21 11.17
C HIS A 74 -2.18 6.85 11.87
N LYS A 75 -2.85 6.69 13.02
CA LYS A 75 -2.71 5.49 13.84
C LYS A 75 -2.99 4.22 13.06
N ALA A 76 -4.04 4.21 12.23
CA ALA A 76 -4.39 3.04 11.44
C ALA A 76 -3.28 2.66 10.46
N HIS A 77 -2.58 3.65 9.87
CA HIS A 77 -1.45 3.41 8.99
C HIS A 77 -0.25 2.86 9.75
N LEU A 78 0.04 3.41 10.92
CA LEU A 78 1.14 2.95 11.77
C LEU A 78 0.88 1.53 12.27
N ASP A 79 -0.34 1.21 12.65
CA ASP A 79 -0.73 -0.14 13.07
C ASP A 79 -0.57 -1.14 11.91
N TYR A 80 -0.99 -0.75 10.70
CA TYR A 80 -0.78 -1.56 9.51
C TYR A 80 0.71 -1.81 9.26
N GLN A 81 1.53 -0.78 9.30
CA GLN A 81 2.98 -0.92 9.10
C GLN A 81 3.60 -1.87 10.13
N GLY A 82 3.22 -1.74 11.40
CA GLY A 82 3.74 -2.59 12.46
C GLY A 82 3.40 -4.06 12.26
N PHE A 83 2.24 -4.33 11.70
CA PHE A 83 1.80 -5.69 11.39
C PHE A 83 2.45 -6.23 10.11
N ALA A 84 2.44 -5.45 9.03
CA ALA A 84 2.82 -5.93 7.70
C ALA A 84 4.33 -5.92 7.44
N SER A 85 5.05 -4.92 7.95
CA SER A 85 6.47 -4.78 7.65
C SER A 85 7.31 -6.01 7.98
N PRO A 86 7.10 -6.68 9.13
CA PRO A 86 7.88 -7.89 9.44
C PRO A 86 7.65 -9.06 8.47
N LEU A 87 6.56 -9.03 7.71
CA LEU A 87 6.21 -10.10 6.75
C LEU A 87 6.79 -9.84 5.36
N MET A 88 7.36 -8.67 5.13
CA MET A 88 7.86 -8.27 3.81
C MET A 88 9.37 -8.32 3.74
N GLU A 89 9.90 -8.82 2.63
CA GLU A 89 11.33 -8.76 2.33
C GLU A 89 11.68 -7.64 1.36
N GLY A 90 10.68 -7.06 0.70
CA GLY A 90 10.87 -5.96 -0.23
C GLY A 90 9.69 -5.01 -0.20
N LEU A 91 9.98 -3.72 -0.20
CA LEU A 91 8.97 -2.66 -0.20
C LEU A 91 9.48 -1.52 -1.08
N LEU A 92 8.65 -1.06 -2.01
CA LEU A 92 8.94 0.11 -2.82
C LEU A 92 7.76 1.05 -2.72
N ILE A 93 8.03 2.29 -2.37
CA ILE A 93 7.01 3.35 -2.31
C ILE A 93 7.41 4.43 -3.31
N PHE A 94 6.48 4.77 -4.18
CA PHE A 94 6.71 5.76 -5.24
C PHE A 94 5.49 6.67 -5.34
N ASP A 95 5.72 7.96 -5.17
CA ASP A 95 4.65 8.96 -5.20
C ASP A 95 4.73 9.79 -6.46
N ILE A 96 3.59 9.93 -7.15
CA ILE A 96 3.49 10.76 -8.35
C ILE A 96 2.42 11.82 -8.10
N GLU A 97 2.78 13.07 -8.33
CA GLU A 97 1.81 14.16 -8.34
C GLU A 97 1.40 14.44 -9.79
N SER A 98 0.11 14.46 -10.05
CA SER A 98 -0.43 14.72 -11.38
C SER A 98 -1.36 15.91 -11.37
N ALA A 99 -1.48 16.57 -12.53
CA ALA A 99 -2.36 17.73 -12.69
C ALA A 99 -3.84 17.34 -12.79
N ALA A 100 -4.14 16.07 -13.00
CA ALA A 100 -5.51 15.60 -13.17
C ALA A 100 -6.10 15.09 -11.87
#